data_d9aa7e017d54b8f6d0c82d980046dd6c
#
_entry.id   d9aa7e017d54b8f6d0c82d980046dd6c
#
_cell.length_a   1.000
_cell.length_b   1.000
_cell.length_c   1.000
_cell.angle_alpha   90.00
_cell.angle_beta   90.00
_cell.angle_gamma   90.00
#
_symmetry.space_group_name_H-M   'P 1'
#
loop_
_entity.id
_entity.type
_entity.pdbx_description
1 polymer ?
#
loop_
_entity_poly.entity_id
_entity_poly.type
_entity_poly.pdbx_seq_one_letter_code
_entity_poly.pdbx_strand_id
1 'polypeptide(L)'
;MQQSGVVMPQRLLLAIAIFSFAGMAQALAETAEVRLTTVDDQKAVIATVEPVHELFARSRIAGTISTISVKEGDKVEAGDSMAVVVDEKLMLQMKAVEARIEAQEAEYEQARIDYDRASSLRKSGTISQATLDQARTRFNVAERNLRALRSDRQVIEQQSIEGAVLAPGAGRVLDVLLQEGSVVMAGDNVARMATDNYILRLQLPERHAQFLQTGDEILVGARGMAGTDNEVTSKGRVVTVYPRIDQGRVIADVDVEGLGDYFVGERTRVFVATGKREALTVPDGFIYRRFGVTYAKLDSGVEVVVQVGLPVDGGIEVLSGLRPGDVVVKP
;
A
#
# COMPACT_ATOMS: atom_id res chain seq x y z
N MET A 1 15.95 -98.56 21.64
CA MET A 1 17.04 -98.98 20.71
C MET A 1 17.91 -97.80 20.46
N GLN A 2 19.00 -97.87 21.11
CA GLN A 2 20.38 -97.81 20.70
C GLN A 2 20.80 -96.40 20.25
N GLN A 3 21.52 -95.79 21.11
CA GLN A 3 23.04 -95.79 21.29
C GLN A 3 23.63 -94.92 20.16
N SER A 4 24.44 -94.07 20.40
CA SER A 4 25.68 -93.75 21.11
C SER A 4 26.41 -92.79 20.16
N GLY A 5 27.23 -91.92 20.48
CA GLY A 5 28.31 -91.74 21.42
C GLY A 5 29.01 -90.42 21.00
N VAL A 6 29.40 -89.72 21.99
CA VAL A 6 30.74 -89.30 22.43
C VAL A 6 31.80 -89.12 21.32
N VAL A 7 32.37 -87.90 21.22
CA VAL A 7 33.79 -87.63 21.49
C VAL A 7 34.09 -86.14 21.38
N MET A 8 34.54 -85.52 22.49
CA MET A 8 35.41 -84.35 22.53
C MET A 8 36.79 -84.71 22.11
N PRO A 9 37.64 -83.89 21.53
CA PRO A 9 38.54 -83.14 22.38
C PRO A 9 39.00 -81.71 21.89
N GLN A 10 39.39 -81.00 22.93
CA GLN A 10 40.60 -80.18 23.06
C GLN A 10 40.80 -78.89 22.23
N ARG A 11 40.67 -77.79 22.98
CA ARG A 11 41.67 -76.70 23.17
C ARG A 11 42.45 -76.21 21.95
N LEU A 12 42.09 -74.94 21.56
CA LEU A 12 43.15 -73.95 21.25
C LEU A 12 42.68 -72.58 21.62
N LEU A 13 43.25 -71.97 22.65
CA LEU A 13 43.17 -70.59 23.04
C LEU A 13 43.88 -69.76 21.98
N LEU A 14 43.16 -68.90 21.30
CA LEU A 14 43.77 -67.82 20.52
C LEU A 14 43.22 -66.47 21.06
N ALA A 15 44.06 -65.78 21.82
CA ALA A 15 43.82 -64.44 22.31
C ALA A 15 43.87 -63.46 21.12
N ILE A 16 42.72 -62.95 20.72
CA ILE A 16 42.67 -61.82 19.77
C ILE A 16 42.61 -60.56 20.62
N ALA A 17 43.74 -59.83 20.67
CA ALA A 17 43.79 -58.46 21.18
C ALA A 17 42.98 -57.55 20.27
N ILE A 18 41.83 -57.16 20.74
CA ILE A 18 41.03 -56.08 20.09
C ILE A 18 41.69 -54.74 20.44
N PHE A 19 42.49 -54.24 19.50
CA PHE A 19 43.04 -52.91 19.53
C PHE A 19 41.90 -51.96 19.20
N SER A 20 41.27 -51.38 20.24
CA SER A 20 40.25 -50.28 20.08
C SER A 20 40.98 -49.04 19.59
N PHE A 21 40.96 -48.83 18.28
CA PHE A 21 41.35 -47.56 17.66
C PHE A 21 40.22 -46.62 17.90
N ALA A 22 40.24 -45.88 19.02
CA ALA A 22 39.40 -44.72 19.24
C ALA A 22 39.83 -43.67 18.24
N GLY A 23 39.20 -43.65 17.05
CA GLY A 23 39.30 -42.57 16.09
C GLY A 23 38.68 -41.32 16.72
N MET A 24 39.52 -40.45 17.27
CA MET A 24 39.20 -39.09 17.58
C MET A 24 38.86 -38.41 16.22
N ALA A 25 37.59 -38.33 15.92
CA ALA A 25 37.11 -37.42 14.87
C ALA A 25 37.46 -35.99 15.32
N GLN A 26 38.61 -35.50 14.89
CA GLN A 26 38.89 -34.07 14.94
C GLN A 26 37.86 -33.44 14.03
N ALA A 27 36.86 -32.79 14.63
CA ALA A 27 36.03 -31.84 13.91
C ALA A 27 36.99 -30.82 13.30
N LEU A 28 37.19 -30.89 11.99
CA LEU A 28 37.90 -29.86 11.24
C LEU A 28 37.10 -28.58 11.46
N ALA A 29 37.59 -27.72 12.33
CA ALA A 29 36.99 -26.40 12.53
C ALA A 29 37.03 -25.70 11.16
N GLU A 30 35.87 -25.32 10.69
CA GLU A 30 35.74 -24.55 9.45
C GLU A 30 36.50 -23.22 9.64
N THR A 31 37.47 -22.96 8.76
CA THR A 31 38.30 -21.74 8.80
C THR A 31 38.05 -20.89 7.57
N ALA A 32 38.15 -19.60 7.72
CA ALA A 32 38.10 -18.64 6.62
C ALA A 32 39.19 -17.58 6.78
N GLU A 33 39.81 -17.23 5.68
CA GLU A 33 40.80 -16.15 5.64
C GLU A 33 40.10 -14.79 5.42
N VAL A 34 40.47 -13.82 6.22
CA VAL A 34 40.00 -12.42 6.07
C VAL A 34 40.69 -11.79 4.86
N ARG A 35 39.91 -11.43 3.85
CA ARG A 35 40.43 -10.92 2.58
C ARG A 35 39.94 -9.53 2.28
N LEU A 36 40.75 -8.77 1.57
CA LEU A 36 40.32 -7.55 0.91
C LEU A 36 39.51 -7.93 -0.33
N THR A 37 38.25 -7.51 -0.35
CA THR A 37 37.33 -7.74 -1.47
C THR A 37 36.77 -6.42 -1.95
N THR A 38 36.56 -6.28 -3.24
CA THR A 38 35.88 -5.11 -3.81
C THR A 38 34.39 -5.23 -3.51
N VAL A 39 33.87 -4.30 -2.72
CA VAL A 39 32.46 -4.22 -2.33
C VAL A 39 31.84 -2.93 -2.84
N ASP A 40 30.52 -2.89 -2.92
CA ASP A 40 29.81 -1.66 -3.25
C ASP A 40 29.96 -0.63 -2.13
N ASP A 41 30.30 0.62 -2.51
CA ASP A 41 30.35 1.75 -1.58
C ASP A 41 28.93 2.23 -1.29
N GLN A 42 28.35 1.69 -0.20
CA GLN A 42 26.97 1.98 0.22
C GLN A 42 26.89 3.32 0.97
N LYS A 43 26.01 4.21 0.55
CA LYS A 43 25.72 5.47 1.24
C LYS A 43 24.35 5.43 1.88
N ALA A 44 24.29 5.73 3.16
CA ALA A 44 23.03 5.85 3.89
C ALA A 44 22.28 7.12 3.44
N VAL A 45 21.03 6.93 3.03
CA VAL A 45 20.10 7.99 2.64
C VAL A 45 18.81 7.78 3.41
N ILE A 46 18.09 8.86 3.69
CA ILE A 46 16.77 8.77 4.32
C ILE A 46 15.72 8.64 3.22
N ALA A 47 14.87 7.63 3.36
CA ALA A 47 13.67 7.45 2.57
C ALA A 47 12.42 7.65 3.44
N THR A 48 11.33 8.08 2.82
CA THR A 48 10.04 8.31 3.46
C THR A 48 9.01 7.38 2.85
N VAL A 49 8.17 6.78 3.68
CA VAL A 49 7.04 5.97 3.23
C VAL A 49 5.95 6.90 2.70
N GLU A 50 5.61 6.74 1.45
CA GLU A 50 4.54 7.50 0.79
C GLU A 50 3.55 6.54 0.12
N PRO A 51 2.26 6.91 0.03
CA PRO A 51 1.32 6.13 -0.78
C PRO A 51 1.66 6.32 -2.26
N VAL A 52 1.47 5.27 -3.05
CA VAL A 52 1.64 5.36 -4.51
C VAL A 52 0.67 6.39 -5.09
N HIS A 53 -0.55 6.46 -4.56
CA HIS A 53 -1.55 7.44 -4.96
C HIS A 53 -2.24 8.04 -3.74
N GLU A 54 -2.28 9.36 -3.72
CA GLU A 54 -3.18 10.12 -2.84
C GLU A 54 -4.48 10.41 -3.59
N LEU A 55 -5.59 10.17 -2.93
CA LEU A 55 -6.93 10.41 -3.44
C LEU A 55 -7.61 11.48 -2.58
N PHE A 56 -8.41 12.33 -3.22
CA PHE A 56 -9.18 13.36 -2.54
C PHE A 56 -10.68 13.10 -2.72
N ALA A 57 -11.38 12.93 -1.61
CA ALA A 57 -12.82 12.96 -1.60
C ALA A 57 -13.27 14.41 -1.71
N ARG A 58 -14.02 14.74 -2.77
CA ARG A 58 -14.40 16.11 -3.09
C ARG A 58 -15.91 16.30 -3.09
N SER A 59 -16.37 17.47 -2.65
CA SER A 59 -17.74 17.87 -2.82
C SER A 59 -18.07 18.03 -4.30
N ARG A 60 -19.24 17.55 -4.72
CA ARG A 60 -19.76 17.73 -6.09
C ARG A 60 -20.71 18.91 -6.20
N ILE A 61 -21.29 19.35 -5.07
CA ILE A 61 -22.19 20.48 -4.97
C ILE A 61 -21.70 21.52 -3.98
N ALA A 62 -22.19 22.74 -4.09
CA ALA A 62 -22.04 23.75 -3.06
C ALA A 62 -23.09 23.54 -1.96
N GLY A 63 -22.71 23.83 -0.71
CA GLY A 63 -23.63 23.69 0.43
C GLY A 63 -22.94 23.72 1.76
N THR A 64 -23.59 23.14 2.76
CA THR A 64 -23.04 23.00 4.12
C THR A 64 -22.85 21.52 4.44
N ILE A 65 -21.72 21.16 5.02
CA ILE A 65 -21.48 19.80 5.51
C ILE A 65 -22.43 19.52 6.68
N SER A 66 -23.35 18.59 6.47
CA SER A 66 -24.32 18.17 7.48
C SER A 66 -23.73 17.12 8.42
N THR A 67 -23.04 16.14 7.88
CA THR A 67 -22.41 15.03 8.64
C THR A 67 -21.11 14.61 8.01
N ILE A 68 -20.19 14.14 8.85
CA ILE A 68 -18.95 13.47 8.45
C ILE A 68 -18.97 12.05 9.02
N SER A 69 -18.97 11.06 8.14
CA SER A 69 -19.14 9.64 8.51
C SER A 69 -17.83 8.91 8.77
N VAL A 70 -16.67 9.54 8.50
CA VAL A 70 -15.35 8.94 8.59
C VAL A 70 -14.44 9.73 9.54
N LYS A 71 -13.42 9.03 10.05
CA LYS A 71 -12.35 9.59 10.86
C LYS A 71 -10.99 9.28 10.25
N GLU A 72 -9.98 10.04 10.65
CA GLU A 72 -8.59 9.76 10.30
C GLU A 72 -8.19 8.35 10.77
N GLY A 73 -7.57 7.60 9.89
CA GLY A 73 -7.19 6.20 10.11
C GLY A 73 -8.22 5.16 9.66
N ASP A 74 -9.45 5.55 9.35
CA ASP A 74 -10.49 4.61 8.90
C ASP A 74 -10.13 4.02 7.53
N LYS A 75 -10.46 2.74 7.34
CA LYS A 75 -10.44 2.10 6.03
C LYS A 75 -11.80 2.28 5.35
N VAL A 76 -11.77 2.61 4.07
CA VAL A 76 -12.96 2.83 3.25
C VAL A 76 -12.80 2.14 1.90
N GLU A 77 -13.93 1.77 1.31
CA GLU A 77 -14.02 1.21 -0.03
C GLU A 77 -14.45 2.29 -1.04
N ALA A 78 -14.24 2.02 -2.31
CA ALA A 78 -14.70 2.92 -3.38
C ALA A 78 -16.22 3.08 -3.33
N GLY A 79 -16.68 4.33 -3.27
CA GLY A 79 -18.11 4.66 -3.20
C GLY A 79 -18.69 4.77 -1.79
N ASP A 80 -17.92 4.50 -0.74
CA ASP A 80 -18.36 4.74 0.63
C ASP A 80 -18.66 6.24 0.85
N SER A 81 -19.73 6.54 1.59
CA SER A 81 -20.09 7.91 1.94
C SER A 81 -19.19 8.42 3.07
N MET A 82 -18.38 9.41 2.76
CA MET A 82 -17.46 10.04 3.71
C MET A 82 -18.07 11.23 4.43
N ALA A 83 -18.92 12.00 3.73
CA ALA A 83 -19.63 13.16 4.27
C ALA A 83 -20.89 13.41 3.47
N VAL A 84 -21.80 14.22 4.02
CA VAL A 84 -23.01 14.68 3.35
C VAL A 84 -23.03 16.20 3.33
N VAL A 85 -23.13 16.75 2.13
CA VAL A 85 -23.31 18.20 1.88
C VAL A 85 -24.78 18.44 1.57
N VAL A 86 -25.39 19.41 2.25
CA VAL A 86 -26.78 19.81 2.06
C VAL A 86 -26.83 21.21 1.47
N ASP A 87 -27.57 21.36 0.38
CA ASP A 87 -27.93 22.66 -0.19
C ASP A 87 -29.42 22.94 0.10
N GLU A 88 -29.68 23.88 1.00
CA GLU A 88 -31.04 24.29 1.35
C GLU A 88 -31.84 24.84 0.14
N LYS A 89 -31.16 25.43 -0.85
CA LYS A 89 -31.80 25.93 -2.06
C LYS A 89 -32.33 24.77 -2.92
N LEU A 90 -31.60 23.68 -3.05
CA LEU A 90 -32.07 22.49 -3.75
C LEU A 90 -33.30 21.88 -3.08
N MET A 91 -33.35 21.87 -1.75
CA MET A 91 -34.53 21.40 -1.02
C MET A 91 -35.76 22.29 -1.29
N LEU A 92 -35.60 23.64 -1.34
CA LEU A 92 -36.65 24.53 -1.67
C LEU A 92 -37.09 24.42 -3.14
N GLN A 93 -36.14 24.22 -4.06
CA GLN A 93 -36.44 23.99 -5.48
C GLN A 93 -37.22 22.69 -5.67
N MET A 94 -36.87 21.63 -4.98
CA MET A 94 -37.57 20.34 -5.00
C MET A 94 -39.04 20.54 -4.60
N LYS A 95 -39.31 21.19 -3.45
CA LYS A 95 -40.65 21.46 -2.98
C LYS A 95 -41.47 22.33 -4.00
N ALA A 96 -40.82 23.30 -4.63
CA ALA A 96 -41.48 24.14 -5.62
C ALA A 96 -41.86 23.37 -6.90
N VAL A 97 -41.00 22.47 -7.36
CA VAL A 97 -41.30 21.60 -8.51
C VAL A 97 -42.37 20.57 -8.17
N GLU A 98 -42.35 19.99 -6.98
CA GLU A 98 -43.39 19.06 -6.51
C GLU A 98 -44.77 19.70 -6.48
N ALA A 99 -44.87 20.93 -5.96
CA ALA A 99 -46.14 21.69 -5.99
C ALA A 99 -46.63 21.97 -7.42
N ARG A 100 -45.69 22.25 -8.37
CA ARG A 100 -46.04 22.44 -9.80
C ARG A 100 -46.51 21.15 -10.45
N ILE A 101 -45.89 20.00 -10.09
CA ILE A 101 -46.30 18.69 -10.58
C ILE A 101 -47.71 18.36 -10.11
N GLU A 102 -48.04 18.60 -8.83
CA GLU A 102 -49.37 18.37 -8.28
C GLU A 102 -50.43 19.20 -9.02
N ALA A 103 -50.17 20.49 -9.26
CA ALA A 103 -51.07 21.33 -10.05
C ALA A 103 -51.25 20.84 -11.49
N GLN A 104 -50.15 20.41 -12.15
CA GLN A 104 -50.18 19.92 -13.53
C GLN A 104 -50.84 18.52 -13.63
N GLU A 105 -50.75 17.71 -12.61
CA GLU A 105 -51.46 16.42 -12.52
C GLU A 105 -52.96 16.60 -12.50
N ALA A 106 -53.46 17.60 -11.75
CA ALA A 106 -54.89 17.94 -11.76
C ALA A 106 -55.38 18.43 -13.15
N GLU A 107 -54.57 19.26 -13.85
CA GLU A 107 -54.88 19.72 -15.22
C GLU A 107 -54.85 18.54 -16.21
N TYR A 108 -53.89 17.67 -16.12
CA TYR A 108 -53.80 16.47 -16.96
C TYR A 108 -55.00 15.57 -16.76
N GLU A 109 -55.41 15.31 -15.51
CA GLU A 109 -56.56 14.45 -15.22
C GLU A 109 -57.86 15.05 -15.75
N GLN A 110 -58.05 16.40 -15.59
CA GLN A 110 -59.21 17.09 -16.19
C GLN A 110 -59.21 16.95 -17.69
N ALA A 111 -58.08 17.20 -18.35
CA ALA A 111 -57.97 17.10 -19.81
C ALA A 111 -58.21 15.66 -20.31
N ARG A 112 -57.78 14.65 -19.54
CA ARG A 112 -58.04 13.25 -19.81
C ARG A 112 -59.56 12.93 -19.77
N ILE A 113 -60.23 13.33 -18.70
CA ILE A 113 -61.68 13.14 -18.55
C ILE A 113 -62.46 13.79 -19.68
N ASP A 114 -62.06 15.04 -20.07
CA ASP A 114 -62.70 15.75 -21.17
C ASP A 114 -62.47 15.09 -22.54
N TYR A 115 -61.25 14.57 -22.77
CA TYR A 115 -60.96 13.81 -23.98
C TYR A 115 -61.75 12.48 -24.04
N ASP A 116 -61.83 11.70 -22.94
CA ASP A 116 -62.58 10.46 -22.86
C ASP A 116 -64.08 10.67 -23.09
N ARG A 117 -64.61 11.77 -22.50
CA ARG A 117 -66.01 12.19 -22.72
C ARG A 117 -66.26 12.57 -24.20
N ALA A 118 -65.40 13.41 -24.76
CA ALA A 118 -65.48 13.79 -26.16
C ALA A 118 -65.38 12.60 -27.13
N SER A 119 -64.47 11.65 -26.83
CA SER A 119 -64.33 10.41 -27.61
C SER A 119 -65.59 9.55 -27.60
N SER A 120 -66.26 9.42 -26.45
CA SER A 120 -67.52 8.71 -26.31
C SER A 120 -68.67 9.37 -27.05
N LEU A 121 -68.82 10.71 -26.93
CA LEU A 121 -69.86 11.48 -27.61
C LEU A 121 -69.64 11.53 -29.14
N ARG A 122 -68.39 11.46 -29.62
CA ARG A 122 -68.11 11.36 -31.05
C ARG A 122 -68.54 10.02 -31.63
N LYS A 123 -68.36 8.91 -30.90
CA LYS A 123 -68.82 7.57 -31.27
C LYS A 123 -70.34 7.52 -31.45
N SER A 124 -71.11 8.28 -30.63
CA SER A 124 -72.53 8.41 -30.74
C SER A 124 -72.99 9.46 -31.77
N GLY A 125 -72.06 10.14 -32.47
CA GLY A 125 -72.41 11.16 -33.48
C GLY A 125 -72.81 12.52 -32.92
N THR A 126 -72.70 12.74 -31.59
CA THR A 126 -73.25 13.93 -30.90
C THR A 126 -72.36 15.19 -31.08
N ILE A 127 -71.04 15.03 -31.32
CA ILE A 127 -70.11 16.16 -31.45
C ILE A 127 -69.38 16.12 -32.81
N SER A 128 -68.79 17.29 -33.17
CA SER A 128 -67.97 17.40 -34.41
C SER A 128 -66.55 16.76 -34.23
N GLN A 129 -65.91 16.41 -35.34
CA GLN A 129 -64.53 15.96 -35.34
C GLN A 129 -63.57 17.03 -34.73
N ALA A 130 -63.80 18.29 -35.08
CA ALA A 130 -62.98 19.39 -34.56
C ALA A 130 -63.03 19.51 -33.06
N THR A 131 -64.19 19.24 -32.44
CA THR A 131 -64.32 19.24 -30.97
C THR A 131 -63.49 18.12 -30.31
N LEU A 132 -63.51 16.92 -30.90
CA LEU A 132 -62.68 15.79 -30.44
C LEU A 132 -61.19 16.11 -30.59
N ASP A 133 -60.78 16.64 -31.73
CA ASP A 133 -59.39 17.00 -32.00
C ASP A 133 -58.87 18.09 -31.06
N GLN A 134 -59.73 19.05 -30.69
CA GLN A 134 -59.40 20.07 -29.70
C GLN A 134 -59.21 19.45 -28.29
N ALA A 135 -60.07 18.54 -27.85
CA ALA A 135 -59.94 17.86 -26.58
C ALA A 135 -58.67 16.99 -26.53
N ARG A 136 -58.38 16.25 -27.62
CA ARG A 136 -57.17 15.45 -27.79
C ARG A 136 -55.89 16.31 -27.70
N THR A 137 -55.92 17.48 -28.37
CA THR A 137 -54.77 18.40 -28.33
C THR A 137 -54.51 18.89 -26.91
N ARG A 138 -55.55 19.30 -26.17
CA ARG A 138 -55.43 19.71 -24.77
C ARG A 138 -54.85 18.59 -23.89
N PHE A 139 -55.38 17.39 -24.03
CA PHE A 139 -54.86 16.22 -23.33
C PHE A 139 -53.38 15.98 -23.62
N ASN A 140 -52.98 15.97 -24.89
CA ASN A 140 -51.60 15.77 -25.32
C ASN A 140 -50.67 16.88 -24.79
N VAL A 141 -51.13 18.14 -24.74
CA VAL A 141 -50.35 19.25 -24.18
C VAL A 141 -50.16 19.08 -22.66
N ALA A 142 -51.25 18.77 -21.93
CA ALA A 142 -51.18 18.56 -20.49
C ALA A 142 -50.25 17.40 -20.14
N GLU A 143 -50.32 16.28 -20.90
CA GLU A 143 -49.42 15.13 -20.73
C GLU A 143 -47.94 15.50 -20.92
N ARG A 144 -47.66 16.29 -21.98
CA ARG A 144 -46.26 16.69 -22.25
C ARG A 144 -45.72 17.62 -21.19
N ASN A 145 -46.57 18.58 -20.71
CA ASN A 145 -46.16 19.47 -19.64
C ASN A 145 -45.88 18.73 -18.33
N LEU A 146 -46.72 17.78 -17.96
CA LEU A 146 -46.51 16.94 -16.78
C LEU A 146 -45.23 16.17 -16.89
N ARG A 147 -44.94 15.57 -18.08
CA ARG A 147 -43.70 14.84 -18.33
C ARG A 147 -42.47 15.76 -18.21
N ALA A 148 -42.53 17.00 -18.71
CA ALA A 148 -41.44 17.97 -18.60
C ALA A 148 -41.14 18.29 -17.13
N LEU A 149 -42.15 18.58 -16.31
CA LEU A 149 -41.98 18.87 -14.88
C LEU A 149 -41.43 17.67 -14.09
N ARG A 150 -41.84 16.46 -14.45
CA ARG A 150 -41.24 15.24 -13.84
C ARG A 150 -39.77 15.06 -14.20
N SER A 151 -39.39 15.44 -15.42
CA SER A 151 -37.96 15.45 -15.81
C SER A 151 -37.18 16.54 -15.06
N ASP A 152 -37.74 17.72 -14.87
CA ASP A 152 -37.12 18.77 -14.04
C ASP A 152 -36.89 18.32 -12.60
N ARG A 153 -37.87 17.59 -12.01
CA ARG A 153 -37.73 16.99 -10.67
C ARG A 153 -36.55 16.00 -10.63
N GLN A 154 -36.41 15.13 -11.63
CA GLN A 154 -35.31 14.15 -11.69
C GLN A 154 -33.94 14.82 -11.72
N VAL A 155 -33.79 15.97 -12.38
CA VAL A 155 -32.55 16.76 -12.38
C VAL A 155 -32.20 17.23 -10.98
N ILE A 156 -33.16 17.78 -10.25
CA ILE A 156 -32.96 18.29 -8.89
C ILE A 156 -32.67 17.12 -7.94
N GLU A 157 -33.35 15.99 -8.10
CA GLU A 157 -33.13 14.75 -7.33
C GLU A 157 -31.70 14.24 -7.52
N GLN A 158 -31.24 14.21 -8.78
CA GLN A 158 -29.85 13.82 -9.07
C GLN A 158 -28.84 14.76 -8.42
N GLN A 159 -29.05 16.08 -8.49
CA GLN A 159 -28.20 17.05 -7.81
C GLN A 159 -28.19 16.85 -6.28
N SER A 160 -29.33 16.48 -5.69
CA SER A 160 -29.40 16.19 -4.25
C SER A 160 -28.62 14.94 -3.87
N ILE A 161 -28.64 13.90 -4.71
CA ILE A 161 -27.84 12.67 -4.52
C ILE A 161 -26.34 12.98 -4.59
N GLU A 162 -25.94 13.95 -5.43
CA GLU A 162 -24.55 14.41 -5.53
C GLU A 162 -24.05 15.13 -4.27
N GLY A 163 -24.91 15.43 -3.31
CA GLY A 163 -24.53 15.90 -1.98
C GLY A 163 -23.76 14.89 -1.14
N ALA A 164 -23.84 13.61 -1.46
CA ALA A 164 -22.98 12.61 -0.84
C ALA A 164 -21.55 12.74 -1.39
N VAL A 165 -20.59 13.00 -0.50
CA VAL A 165 -19.16 12.99 -0.79
C VAL A 165 -18.67 11.56 -0.67
N LEU A 166 -18.33 10.95 -1.79
CA LEU A 166 -17.96 9.54 -1.86
C LEU A 166 -16.45 9.36 -1.89
N ALA A 167 -15.99 8.25 -1.33
CA ALA A 167 -14.61 7.80 -1.45
C ALA A 167 -14.29 7.47 -2.93
N PRO A 168 -13.26 8.10 -3.54
CA PRO A 168 -12.93 7.88 -4.95
C PRO A 168 -12.28 6.54 -5.24
N GLY A 169 -11.85 5.82 -4.20
CA GLY A 169 -11.20 4.51 -4.28
C GLY A 169 -11.12 3.85 -2.92
N ALA A 170 -10.68 2.59 -2.91
CA ALA A 170 -10.38 1.89 -1.67
C ALA A 170 -9.06 2.40 -1.07
N GLY A 171 -9.00 2.49 0.27
CA GLY A 171 -7.80 2.94 0.97
C GLY A 171 -8.06 3.37 2.41
N ARG A 172 -7.13 4.15 2.95
CA ARG A 172 -7.18 4.66 4.32
C ARG A 172 -7.30 6.17 4.33
N VAL A 173 -8.17 6.71 5.17
CA VAL A 173 -8.32 8.17 5.38
C VAL A 173 -7.07 8.68 6.11
N LEU A 174 -6.36 9.64 5.50
CA LEU A 174 -5.19 10.30 6.09
C LEU A 174 -5.62 11.50 6.93
N ASP A 175 -6.42 12.38 6.33
CA ASP A 175 -6.88 13.60 6.97
C ASP A 175 -8.35 13.88 6.62
N VAL A 176 -9.07 14.44 7.56
CA VAL A 176 -10.38 15.05 7.34
C VAL A 176 -10.19 16.55 7.40
N LEU A 177 -10.28 17.20 6.24
CA LEU A 177 -9.88 18.61 6.06
C LEU A 177 -10.92 19.63 6.54
N LEU A 178 -12.18 19.20 6.70
CA LEU A 178 -13.32 20.04 7.03
C LEU A 178 -14.10 19.47 8.21
N GLN A 179 -14.97 20.28 8.78
CA GLN A 179 -15.82 19.93 9.92
C GLN A 179 -17.30 20.05 9.58
N GLU A 180 -18.16 19.39 10.35
CA GLU A 180 -19.60 19.60 10.26
C GLU A 180 -19.95 21.06 10.47
N GLY A 181 -20.88 21.58 9.66
CA GLY A 181 -21.21 23.00 9.61
C GLY A 181 -20.32 23.84 8.68
N SER A 182 -19.25 23.30 8.11
CA SER A 182 -18.42 24.03 7.12
C SER A 182 -19.19 24.25 5.83
N VAL A 183 -19.06 25.44 5.26
CA VAL A 183 -19.57 25.76 3.92
C VAL A 183 -18.54 25.34 2.88
N VAL A 184 -19.00 24.65 1.84
CA VAL A 184 -18.17 24.13 0.76
C VAL A 184 -18.69 24.53 -0.61
N MET A 185 -17.75 24.60 -1.55
CA MET A 185 -18.06 24.75 -2.97
C MET A 185 -17.86 23.43 -3.70
N ALA A 186 -18.46 23.31 -4.88
CA ALA A 186 -18.18 22.16 -5.75
C ALA A 186 -16.68 22.11 -6.10
N GLY A 187 -16.05 20.96 -5.87
CA GLY A 187 -14.63 20.73 -6.09
C GLY A 187 -13.75 20.83 -4.83
N ASP A 188 -14.27 21.33 -3.71
CA ASP A 188 -13.51 21.43 -2.46
C ASP A 188 -13.15 20.03 -1.92
N ASN A 189 -11.94 19.92 -1.41
CA ASN A 189 -11.44 18.70 -0.77
C ASN A 189 -12.05 18.57 0.64
N VAL A 190 -12.75 17.47 0.88
CA VAL A 190 -13.34 17.14 2.19
C VAL A 190 -12.41 16.25 3.00
N ALA A 191 -11.83 15.24 2.35
CA ALA A 191 -10.87 14.35 2.99
C ALA A 191 -9.77 13.93 2.01
N ARG A 192 -8.61 13.59 2.56
CA ARG A 192 -7.46 13.02 1.86
C ARG A 192 -7.30 11.57 2.26
N MET A 193 -7.05 10.72 1.28
CA MET A 193 -6.91 9.27 1.44
C MET A 193 -5.63 8.77 0.78
N ALA A 194 -5.10 7.69 1.29
CA ALA A 194 -4.04 6.90 0.67
C ALA A 194 -4.60 5.56 0.17
N THR A 195 -4.18 5.14 -1.01
CA THR A 195 -4.37 3.73 -1.42
C THR A 195 -3.53 2.82 -0.54
N ASP A 196 -3.89 1.55 -0.40
CA ASP A 196 -3.14 0.58 0.42
C ASP A 196 -1.78 0.16 -0.18
N ASN A 197 -1.37 0.76 -1.29
CA ASN A 197 -0.07 0.54 -1.90
C ASN A 197 0.90 1.65 -1.48
N TYR A 198 2.03 1.26 -0.90
CA TYR A 198 3.05 2.18 -0.39
C TYR A 198 4.37 1.95 -1.09
N ILE A 199 5.15 3.01 -1.18
CA ILE A 199 6.52 3.02 -1.70
C ILE A 199 7.44 3.70 -0.69
N LEU A 200 8.73 3.39 -0.77
CA LEU A 200 9.77 4.21 -0.15
C LEU A 200 10.25 5.25 -1.15
N ARG A 201 9.93 6.51 -0.88
CA ARG A 201 10.46 7.64 -1.65
C ARG A 201 11.78 8.11 -1.06
N LEU A 202 12.85 7.94 -1.81
CA LEU A 202 14.16 8.42 -1.42
C LEU A 202 14.51 9.73 -2.14
N GLN A 203 15.28 10.56 -1.46
CA GLN A 203 15.81 11.82 -1.98
C GLN A 203 17.32 11.74 -1.94
N LEU A 204 17.93 11.52 -3.10
CA LEU A 204 19.36 11.30 -3.24
C LEU A 204 20.06 12.60 -3.71
N PRO A 205 21.13 13.06 -3.06
CA PRO A 205 21.91 14.18 -3.55
C PRO A 205 22.38 13.95 -4.99
N GLU A 206 22.34 14.98 -5.84
CA GLU A 206 22.65 14.90 -7.28
C GLU A 206 23.99 14.19 -7.57
N ARG A 207 25.04 14.43 -6.76
CA ARG A 207 26.36 13.79 -6.92
C ARG A 207 26.32 12.26 -6.86
N HIS A 208 25.31 11.67 -6.25
CA HIS A 208 25.13 10.22 -6.13
C HIS A 208 24.08 9.67 -7.09
N ALA A 209 23.29 10.54 -7.72
CA ALA A 209 22.18 10.15 -8.59
C ALA A 209 22.65 9.41 -9.85
N GLN A 210 23.85 9.68 -10.34
CA GLN A 210 24.42 9.00 -11.51
C GLN A 210 24.62 7.48 -11.32
N PHE A 211 24.65 7.02 -10.09
CA PHE A 211 24.85 5.60 -9.75
C PHE A 211 23.53 4.87 -9.54
N LEU A 212 22.38 5.56 -9.54
CA LEU A 212 21.08 4.96 -9.29
C LEU A 212 20.34 4.71 -10.60
N GLN A 213 19.97 3.47 -10.84
CA GLN A 213 19.20 3.05 -12.01
C GLN A 213 17.93 2.27 -11.60
N THR A 214 16.93 2.31 -12.48
CA THR A 214 15.75 1.48 -12.31
C THR A 214 16.15 0.01 -12.35
N GLY A 215 15.68 -0.76 -11.36
CA GLY A 215 16.01 -2.17 -11.19
C GLY A 215 17.09 -2.44 -10.14
N ASP A 216 17.81 -1.41 -9.67
CA ASP A 216 18.85 -1.58 -8.64
C ASP A 216 18.26 -2.10 -7.34
N GLU A 217 19.03 -2.99 -6.68
CA GLU A 217 18.71 -3.48 -5.35
C GLU A 217 19.15 -2.47 -4.29
N ILE A 218 18.26 -2.16 -3.37
CA ILE A 218 18.47 -1.23 -2.27
C ILE A 218 18.35 -1.97 -0.96
N LEU A 219 19.30 -1.79 -0.06
CA LEU A 219 19.21 -2.31 1.29
C LEU A 219 18.42 -1.34 2.18
N VAL A 220 17.46 -1.86 2.92
CA VAL A 220 16.55 -1.07 3.76
C VAL A 220 16.84 -1.37 5.23
N GLY A 221 17.08 -0.33 5.98
CA GLY A 221 17.36 -0.40 7.43
C GLY A 221 16.10 -0.58 8.27
N ALA A 222 16.31 -0.57 9.58
CA ALA A 222 15.24 -0.72 10.55
C ALA A 222 14.21 0.41 10.45
N ARG A 223 12.97 0.07 10.78
CA ARG A 223 11.81 0.93 10.79
C ARG A 223 11.98 2.12 11.75
N GLY A 224 11.47 3.29 11.37
CA GLY A 224 11.46 4.49 12.23
C GLY A 224 12.84 4.99 12.63
N MET A 225 13.88 4.74 11.83
CA MET A 225 15.28 5.06 12.15
C MET A 225 15.79 4.33 13.42
N ALA A 226 15.08 3.31 13.88
CA ALA A 226 15.51 2.47 15.00
C ALA A 226 16.65 1.53 14.59
N GLY A 227 17.36 0.98 15.56
CA GLY A 227 18.44 0.04 15.32
C GLY A 227 19.81 0.70 15.19
N THR A 228 20.82 -0.12 14.93
CA THR A 228 22.20 0.34 14.69
C THR A 228 22.35 0.92 13.29
N ASP A 229 23.36 1.77 13.10
CA ASP A 229 23.56 2.48 11.82
C ASP A 229 23.72 1.57 10.59
N ASN A 230 24.07 0.31 10.77
CA ASN A 230 24.32 -0.65 9.70
C ASN A 230 23.35 -1.86 9.72
N GLU A 231 22.25 -1.78 10.46
CA GLU A 231 21.28 -2.88 10.52
C GLU A 231 20.38 -2.85 9.27
N VAL A 232 20.49 -3.88 8.46
CA VAL A 232 19.64 -4.12 7.29
C VAL A 232 18.54 -5.10 7.67
N THR A 233 17.29 -4.72 7.46
CA THR A 233 16.12 -5.54 7.80
C THR A 233 15.41 -6.11 6.59
N SER A 234 15.49 -5.43 5.44
CA SER A 234 14.85 -5.86 4.20
C SER A 234 15.60 -5.34 2.97
N LYS A 235 15.18 -5.82 1.81
CA LYS A 235 15.67 -5.39 0.51
C LYS A 235 14.52 -4.79 -0.27
N GLY A 236 14.81 -3.77 -1.06
CA GLY A 236 13.89 -3.13 -1.99
C GLY A 236 14.49 -3.06 -3.39
N ARG A 237 13.67 -2.70 -4.34
CA ARG A 237 14.07 -2.50 -5.74
C ARG A 237 13.64 -1.13 -6.21
N VAL A 238 14.56 -0.42 -6.87
CA VAL A 238 14.24 0.86 -7.52
C VAL A 238 13.26 0.62 -8.66
N VAL A 239 12.06 1.20 -8.55
CA VAL A 239 11.01 1.10 -9.57
C VAL A 239 11.10 2.28 -10.55
N THR A 240 11.31 3.47 -10.01
CA THR A 240 11.33 4.70 -10.81
C THR A 240 12.41 5.64 -10.31
N VAL A 241 13.19 6.19 -11.23
CA VAL A 241 14.07 7.33 -10.98
C VAL A 241 13.50 8.51 -11.75
N TYR A 242 13.11 9.58 -11.03
CA TYR A 242 12.49 10.74 -11.66
C TYR A 242 13.54 11.59 -12.36
N PRO A 243 13.37 11.93 -13.65
CA PRO A 243 14.34 12.69 -14.42
C PRO A 243 14.27 14.20 -14.10
N ARG A 244 14.15 14.54 -12.83
CA ARG A 244 14.07 15.91 -12.34
C ARG A 244 14.86 16.07 -11.06
N ILE A 245 15.66 17.13 -11.02
CA ILE A 245 16.35 17.55 -9.80
C ILE A 245 15.47 18.57 -9.08
N ASP A 246 15.14 18.28 -7.84
CA ASP A 246 14.40 19.17 -6.96
C ASP A 246 15.28 19.54 -5.77
N GLN A 247 15.55 20.83 -5.60
CA GLN A 247 16.42 21.36 -4.53
C GLN A 247 17.79 20.64 -4.44
N GLY A 248 18.41 20.28 -5.59
CA GLY A 248 19.70 19.58 -5.65
C GLY A 248 19.62 18.08 -5.30
N ARG A 249 18.42 17.50 -5.34
CA ARG A 249 18.16 16.09 -5.09
C ARG A 249 17.42 15.44 -6.25
N VAL A 250 17.76 14.21 -6.51
CA VAL A 250 17.00 13.30 -7.39
C VAL A 250 16.06 12.48 -6.52
N ILE A 251 14.83 12.36 -6.98
CA ILE A 251 13.80 11.57 -6.33
C ILE A 251 13.77 10.19 -7.00
N ALA A 252 13.66 9.14 -6.20
CA ALA A 252 13.43 7.80 -6.71
C ALA A 252 12.45 7.06 -5.80
N ASP A 253 11.65 6.19 -6.42
CA ASP A 253 10.70 5.33 -5.74
C ASP A 253 11.25 3.91 -5.69
N VAL A 254 11.19 3.31 -4.51
CA VAL A 254 11.67 1.98 -4.21
C VAL A 254 10.50 1.14 -3.72
N ASP A 255 10.30 0.00 -4.37
CA ASP A 255 9.34 -1.01 -3.95
C ASP A 255 9.98 -1.92 -2.90
N VAL A 256 9.29 -2.12 -1.78
CA VAL A 256 9.75 -2.92 -0.65
C VAL A 256 8.58 -3.73 -0.12
N GLU A 257 8.78 -5.01 0.08
CA GLU A 257 7.75 -5.86 0.68
C GLU A 257 7.47 -5.48 2.14
N GLY A 258 6.20 -5.49 2.53
CA GLY A 258 5.78 -5.28 3.92
C GLY A 258 5.62 -3.80 4.34
N LEU A 259 5.67 -2.83 3.42
CA LEU A 259 5.44 -1.42 3.75
C LEU A 259 4.01 -1.11 4.23
N GLY A 260 3.06 -2.02 4.03
CA GLY A 260 1.67 -1.83 4.49
C GLY A 260 1.49 -1.66 5.99
N ASP A 261 2.47 -2.10 6.79
CA ASP A 261 2.48 -1.95 8.25
C ASP A 261 3.14 -0.64 8.72
N TYR A 262 3.68 0.16 7.81
CA TYR A 262 4.31 1.44 8.09
C TYR A 262 3.28 2.57 8.11
N PHE A 263 3.61 3.66 8.83
CA PHE A 263 2.83 4.89 8.77
C PHE A 263 3.26 5.74 7.57
N VAL A 264 2.29 6.38 6.91
CA VAL A 264 2.59 7.40 5.89
C VAL A 264 3.43 8.51 6.51
N GLY A 265 4.53 8.86 5.86
CA GLY A 265 5.50 9.82 6.38
C GLY A 265 6.57 9.22 7.31
N GLU A 266 6.49 7.92 7.63
CA GLU A 266 7.53 7.25 8.41
C GLU A 266 8.85 7.24 7.65
N ARG A 267 9.94 7.47 8.37
CA ARG A 267 11.28 7.53 7.79
C ARG A 267 12.06 6.26 8.09
N THR A 268 12.78 5.79 7.09
CA THR A 268 13.72 4.69 7.24
C THR A 268 15.03 5.01 6.55
N ARG A 269 16.10 4.35 6.98
CA ARG A 269 17.41 4.46 6.35
C ARG A 269 17.48 3.46 5.21
N VAL A 270 17.97 3.89 4.06
CA VAL A 270 18.25 3.03 2.92
C VAL A 270 19.70 3.20 2.49
N PHE A 271 20.30 2.16 1.96
CA PHE A 271 21.69 2.15 1.55
C PHE A 271 21.75 1.99 0.02
N VAL A 272 22.33 3.00 -0.61
CA VAL A 272 22.44 3.10 -2.07
C VAL A 272 23.89 2.90 -2.46
N ALA A 273 24.17 2.02 -3.40
CA ALA A 273 25.51 1.83 -3.96
C ALA A 273 25.91 3.07 -4.78
N THR A 274 27.06 3.67 -4.45
CA THR A 274 27.56 4.89 -5.10
C THR A 274 28.93 4.73 -5.72
N GLY A 275 29.39 3.49 -5.86
CA GLY A 275 30.70 3.13 -6.39
C GLY A 275 31.17 1.83 -5.81
N LYS A 276 32.47 1.56 -5.99
CA LYS A 276 33.14 0.37 -5.45
C LYS A 276 34.31 0.78 -4.58
N ARG A 277 34.56 0.04 -3.51
CA ARG A 277 35.71 0.22 -2.62
C ARG A 277 36.25 -1.12 -2.15
N GLU A 278 37.47 -1.14 -1.67
CA GLU A 278 38.02 -2.31 -0.99
C GLU A 278 37.58 -2.34 0.46
N ALA A 279 37.15 -3.50 0.93
CA ALA A 279 36.78 -3.75 2.30
C ALA A 279 37.26 -5.14 2.76
N LEU A 280 37.48 -5.28 4.05
CA LEU A 280 37.73 -6.58 4.65
C LEU A 280 36.41 -7.33 4.76
N THR A 281 36.37 -8.56 4.29
CA THR A 281 35.18 -9.40 4.34
C THR A 281 35.46 -10.72 5.01
N VAL A 282 34.45 -11.22 5.72
CA VAL A 282 34.44 -12.50 6.39
C VAL A 282 33.16 -13.24 6.03
N PRO A 283 33.20 -14.54 5.67
CA PRO A 283 31.98 -15.28 5.34
C PRO A 283 31.00 -15.34 6.51
N ASP A 284 29.72 -15.51 6.18
CA ASP A 284 28.67 -15.65 7.19
C ASP A 284 28.93 -16.84 8.12
N GLY A 285 28.63 -16.64 9.42
CA GLY A 285 28.77 -17.68 10.44
C GLY A 285 30.11 -17.71 11.14
N PHE A 286 31.11 -16.89 10.75
CA PHE A 286 32.37 -16.74 11.46
C PHE A 286 32.38 -15.61 12.48
N ILE A 287 31.30 -14.80 12.48
CA ILE A 287 31.08 -13.69 13.40
C ILE A 287 29.89 -14.04 14.29
N TYR A 288 30.02 -13.79 15.58
CA TYR A 288 28.95 -14.05 16.54
C TYR A 288 28.82 -12.93 17.55
N ARG A 289 27.62 -12.80 18.12
CA ARG A 289 27.29 -11.76 19.09
C ARG A 289 27.09 -12.34 20.49
N ARG A 290 27.76 -11.78 21.49
CA ARG A 290 27.63 -12.17 22.88
C ARG A 290 27.57 -10.93 23.76
N PHE A 291 26.55 -10.83 24.60
CA PHE A 291 26.30 -9.68 25.49
C PHE A 291 26.28 -8.32 24.76
N GLY A 292 25.74 -8.28 23.53
CA GLY A 292 25.66 -7.06 22.74
C GLY A 292 26.95 -6.69 21.99
N VAL A 293 28.05 -7.42 22.19
CA VAL A 293 29.33 -7.20 21.52
C VAL A 293 29.53 -8.27 20.45
N THR A 294 30.08 -7.86 19.31
CA THR A 294 30.37 -8.74 18.18
C THR A 294 31.81 -9.22 18.22
N TYR A 295 32.02 -10.52 18.02
CA TYR A 295 33.33 -11.17 18.10
C TYR A 295 33.61 -11.99 16.86
N ALA A 296 34.88 -12.13 16.53
CA ALA A 296 35.46 -13.18 15.68
C ALA A 296 36.47 -13.98 16.47
N LYS A 297 36.55 -15.29 16.22
CA LYS A 297 37.56 -16.18 16.85
C LYS A 297 38.65 -16.46 15.84
N LEU A 298 39.87 -16.11 16.18
CA LEU A 298 41.04 -16.43 15.38
C LEU A 298 41.42 -17.92 15.50
N ASP A 299 42.16 -18.43 14.54
CA ASP A 299 42.73 -19.80 14.54
C ASP A 299 43.65 -20.06 15.76
N SER A 300 44.31 -19.02 16.28
CA SER A 300 45.05 -19.04 17.54
C SER A 300 44.17 -19.27 18.78
N GLY A 301 42.86 -19.31 18.63
CA GLY A 301 41.89 -19.45 19.73
C GLY A 301 41.53 -18.14 20.44
N VAL A 302 42.12 -17.03 20.05
CA VAL A 302 41.83 -15.69 20.62
C VAL A 302 40.52 -15.15 20.08
N GLU A 303 39.63 -14.66 20.96
CA GLU A 303 38.45 -13.93 20.59
C GLU A 303 38.79 -12.45 20.45
N VAL A 304 38.47 -11.86 19.29
CA VAL A 304 38.70 -10.45 18.98
C VAL A 304 37.36 -9.75 18.82
N VAL A 305 37.25 -8.59 19.44
CA VAL A 305 36.07 -7.72 19.23
C VAL A 305 36.17 -7.14 17.83
N VAL A 306 35.10 -7.26 17.06
CA VAL A 306 35.04 -6.75 15.69
C VAL A 306 33.88 -5.76 15.54
N GLN A 307 34.11 -4.73 14.76
CA GLN A 307 33.04 -3.84 14.29
C GLN A 307 32.67 -4.28 12.87
N VAL A 308 31.42 -4.66 12.70
CA VAL A 308 30.90 -5.09 11.40
C VAL A 308 30.27 -3.93 10.64
N GLY A 309 30.37 -4.00 9.32
CA GLY A 309 29.73 -3.11 8.38
C GLY A 309 28.40 -3.69 7.84
N LEU A 310 28.11 -3.41 6.58
CA LEU A 310 26.94 -3.93 5.88
C LEU A 310 27.15 -5.36 5.40
N PRO A 311 26.08 -6.15 5.23
CA PRO A 311 26.16 -7.41 4.50
C PRO A 311 26.66 -7.16 3.07
N VAL A 312 27.54 -8.05 2.60
CA VAL A 312 28.10 -8.03 1.25
C VAL A 312 27.93 -9.41 0.60
N ASP A 313 28.12 -9.49 -0.71
CA ASP A 313 28.02 -10.79 -1.39
C ASP A 313 29.02 -11.79 -0.80
N GLY A 314 28.48 -12.87 -0.25
CA GLY A 314 29.27 -13.97 0.34
C GLY A 314 29.77 -13.75 1.76
N GLY A 315 29.27 -12.73 2.49
CA GLY A 315 29.65 -12.51 3.88
C GLY A 315 29.28 -11.17 4.47
N ILE A 316 30.05 -10.75 5.47
CA ILE A 316 29.87 -9.49 6.17
C ILE A 316 31.14 -8.64 6.12
N GLU A 317 31.00 -7.35 5.94
CA GLU A 317 32.14 -6.43 6.01
C GLU A 317 32.63 -6.27 7.44
N VAL A 318 33.96 -6.17 7.61
CA VAL A 318 34.61 -5.87 8.90
C VAL A 318 35.27 -4.50 8.81
N LEU A 319 34.78 -3.57 9.63
CA LEU A 319 35.29 -2.18 9.67
C LEU A 319 36.54 -2.06 10.54
N SER A 320 36.63 -2.88 11.62
CA SER A 320 37.77 -2.89 12.54
C SER A 320 37.84 -4.18 13.33
N GLY A 321 39.01 -4.48 13.87
CA GLY A 321 39.26 -5.64 14.74
C GLY A 321 40.02 -6.78 14.07
N LEU A 322 40.00 -6.91 12.75
CA LEU A 322 40.73 -7.89 11.98
C LEU A 322 41.70 -7.25 10.98
N ARG A 323 42.67 -8.01 10.51
CA ARG A 323 43.64 -7.60 9.50
C ARG A 323 43.54 -8.49 8.26
N PRO A 324 43.98 -8.02 7.08
CA PRO A 324 44.11 -8.86 5.91
C PRO A 324 45.03 -10.05 6.22
N GLY A 325 44.60 -11.27 5.89
CA GLY A 325 45.34 -12.49 6.14
C GLY A 325 45.10 -13.15 7.51
N ASP A 326 44.35 -12.54 8.40
CA ASP A 326 43.88 -13.20 9.62
C ASP A 326 43.02 -14.42 9.23
N VAL A 327 43.18 -15.55 10.00
CA VAL A 327 42.35 -16.73 9.81
C VAL A 327 41.35 -16.81 10.96
N VAL A 328 40.08 -16.81 10.61
CA VAL A 328 38.97 -16.95 11.56
C VAL A 328 38.38 -18.34 11.54
N VAL A 329 37.90 -18.78 12.69
CA VAL A 329 37.34 -20.12 12.91
C VAL A 329 35.86 -19.94 13.27
N LYS A 330 35.07 -20.85 12.74
CA LYS A 330 33.63 -20.89 13.09
C LYS A 330 33.48 -21.20 14.57
N PRO A 331 32.68 -20.41 15.33
CA PRO A 331 32.55 -20.54 16.78
C PRO A 331 31.84 -21.81 17.23
#